data_d6485243a094d5d94053975aba31078b
#
_entry.id   d6485243a094d5d94053975aba31078b
#
_cell.length_a   1.000
_cell.length_b   1.000
_cell.length_c   1.000
_cell.angle_alpha   90.00
_cell.angle_beta   90.00
_cell.angle_gamma   90.00
#
_symmetry.space_group_name_H-M   'P 1'
#
loop_
_entity.id
_entity.type
_entity.pdbx_description
1 polymer ?
#
loop_
_entity_poly.entity_id
_entity_poly.type
_entity_poly.pdbx_seq_one_letter_code
_entity_poly.pdbx_strand_id
1 'polypeptide(L)'
;MNKDMCVACDDGILNIRVGAIIMKDGKILMVGNERANYLYSVGGRIKFGETAEEAIVREVFEETGVKMEIDRLGFVHENYFYGDDPSNLGKLIYEISFFFYMKVPSDFAPINESFTEDNSKEHLKWVSLDASIKMYPEFFRAELKNQTDTVKHFLKDER
;
A
#
# COMPACT_ATOMS: atom_id res chain seq x y z
N MET A 1 -11.01 10.63 -17.85
CA MET A 1 -10.34 9.34 -17.54
C MET A 1 -9.38 9.54 -16.38
N ASN A 2 -8.70 8.57 -15.92
CA ASN A 2 -7.83 8.61 -14.72
C ASN A 2 -8.60 8.70 -13.38
N LYS A 3 -9.84 8.25 -13.38
CA LYS A 3 -10.60 8.13 -12.13
C LYS A 3 -10.10 6.92 -11.33
N ASP A 4 -9.99 7.08 -10.02
CA ASP A 4 -9.64 5.98 -9.11
C ASP A 4 -10.65 4.84 -9.20
N MET A 5 -10.15 3.61 -9.21
CA MET A 5 -10.99 2.41 -9.15
C MET A 5 -11.48 2.17 -7.71
N CYS A 6 -12.29 3.11 -7.27
CA CYS A 6 -13.00 3.10 -6.00
C CYS A 6 -14.47 3.40 -6.34
N VAL A 7 -15.29 2.37 -6.43
CA VAL A 7 -16.64 2.48 -6.95
C VAL A 7 -17.67 1.94 -5.98
N ALA A 8 -18.85 2.57 -5.96
CA ALA A 8 -19.98 2.07 -5.21
C ALA A 8 -20.46 0.73 -5.80
N CYS A 9 -20.74 -0.23 -4.94
CA CYS A 9 -21.25 -1.54 -5.30
C CYS A 9 -22.30 -1.92 -4.25
N ASP A 10 -23.56 -1.94 -4.65
CA ASP A 10 -24.69 -2.05 -3.72
C ASP A 10 -24.55 -1.03 -2.58
N ASP A 11 -24.57 -1.46 -1.32
CA ASP A 11 -24.39 -0.60 -0.15
C ASP A 11 -22.92 -0.46 0.28
N GLY A 12 -22.01 -1.05 -0.50
CA GLY A 12 -20.58 -1.08 -0.20
C GLY A 12 -19.71 -0.35 -1.22
N ILE A 13 -18.42 -0.63 -1.14
CA ILE A 13 -17.40 -0.03 -2.00
C ILE A 13 -16.46 -1.12 -2.50
N LEU A 14 -16.20 -1.13 -3.80
CA LEU A 14 -15.10 -1.88 -4.40
C LEU A 14 -13.90 -0.94 -4.56
N ASN A 15 -12.75 -1.36 -4.04
CA ASN A 15 -11.52 -0.59 -4.09
C ASN A 15 -10.38 -1.45 -4.63
N ILE A 16 -9.68 -1.00 -5.67
CA ILE A 16 -8.55 -1.72 -6.23
C ILE A 16 -7.29 -0.89 -6.04
N ARG A 17 -6.30 -1.50 -5.37
CA ARG A 17 -5.08 -0.81 -4.94
C ARG A 17 -3.81 -1.54 -5.34
N VAL A 18 -2.71 -0.81 -5.26
CA VAL A 18 -1.36 -1.34 -5.34
C VAL A 18 -0.57 -0.91 -4.12
N GLY A 19 0.38 -1.73 -3.72
CA GLY A 19 1.33 -1.41 -2.66
C GLY A 19 2.73 -1.83 -3.03
N ALA A 20 3.71 -1.07 -2.56
CA ALA A 20 5.12 -1.31 -2.82
C ALA A 20 5.82 -1.87 -1.59
N ILE A 21 6.61 -2.90 -1.80
CA ILE A 21 7.53 -3.46 -0.80
C ILE A 21 8.91 -2.92 -1.12
N ILE A 22 9.32 -1.91 -0.38
CA ILE A 22 10.60 -1.22 -0.53
C ILE A 22 11.45 -1.56 0.68
N MET A 23 12.40 -2.48 0.49
CA MET A 23 13.24 -3.00 1.55
C MET A 23 14.68 -2.50 1.40
N LYS A 24 15.27 -2.05 2.49
CA LYS A 24 16.69 -1.67 2.57
C LYS A 24 17.23 -1.96 3.97
N ASP A 25 18.36 -2.64 4.04
CA ASP A 25 19.03 -2.95 5.31
C ASP A 25 18.11 -3.65 6.34
N GLY A 26 17.27 -4.57 5.87
CA GLY A 26 16.33 -5.32 6.71
C GLY A 26 15.12 -4.53 7.20
N LYS A 27 14.92 -3.32 6.70
CA LYS A 27 13.78 -2.47 7.03
C LYS A 27 12.88 -2.26 5.84
N ILE A 28 11.60 -2.04 6.10
CA ILE A 28 10.61 -1.68 5.08
C ILE A 28 10.26 -0.19 5.19
N LEU A 29 10.08 0.45 4.03
CA LEU A 29 9.59 1.82 3.97
C LEU A 29 8.06 1.80 4.08
N MET A 30 7.54 2.50 5.08
CA MET A 30 6.11 2.61 5.35
C MET A 30 5.69 4.07 5.37
N VAL A 31 4.39 4.29 5.27
CA VAL A 31 3.76 5.61 5.30
C VAL A 31 2.96 5.76 6.59
N GLY A 32 3.09 6.89 7.24
CA GLY A 32 2.26 7.29 8.36
C GLY A 32 1.55 8.61 8.07
N ASN A 33 0.47 8.89 8.78
CA ASN A 33 -0.19 10.18 8.74
C ASN A 33 -0.61 10.62 10.14
N GLU A 34 -0.98 11.89 10.28
CA GLU A 34 -1.34 12.49 11.57
C GLU A 34 -2.62 11.94 12.20
N ARG A 35 -3.48 11.29 11.39
CA ARG A 35 -4.78 10.77 11.81
C ARG A 35 -4.74 9.33 12.28
N ALA A 36 -3.74 8.56 11.83
CA ALA A 36 -3.66 7.12 12.09
C ALA A 36 -2.57 6.79 13.11
N ASN A 37 -2.84 5.84 13.99
CA ASN A 37 -1.87 5.29 14.93
C ASN A 37 -1.16 4.04 14.38
N TYR A 38 -1.19 3.84 13.10
CA TYR A 38 -0.57 2.72 12.38
C TYR A 38 0.13 3.21 11.12
N LEU A 39 1.00 2.37 10.60
CA LEU A 39 1.69 2.59 9.33
C LEU A 39 1.09 1.70 8.25
N TYR A 40 1.17 2.15 7.01
CA TYR A 40 0.69 1.40 5.84
C TYR A 40 1.74 1.44 4.72
N SER A 41 1.59 0.54 3.76
CA SER A 41 2.54 0.44 2.64
C SER A 41 2.49 1.68 1.75
N VAL A 42 3.61 2.02 1.15
CA VAL A 42 3.66 2.93 0.02
C VAL A 42 2.74 2.39 -1.08
N GLY A 43 1.90 3.22 -1.64
CA GLY A 43 0.96 2.81 -2.69
C GLY A 43 -0.31 3.64 -2.71
N GLY A 44 -1.28 3.18 -3.47
CA GLY A 44 -2.54 3.89 -3.63
C GLY A 44 -3.50 3.14 -4.55
N ARG A 45 -4.48 3.86 -5.04
CA ARG A 45 -5.51 3.31 -5.91
C ARG A 45 -5.02 3.20 -7.35
N ILE A 46 -5.44 2.14 -8.03
CA ILE A 46 -5.26 2.04 -9.48
C ILE A 46 -6.26 2.99 -10.13
N LYS A 47 -5.81 3.76 -11.10
CA LYS A 47 -6.69 4.61 -11.90
C LYS A 47 -7.18 3.84 -13.12
N PHE A 48 -8.42 4.10 -13.52
CA PHE A 48 -8.96 3.49 -14.72
C PHE A 48 -8.11 3.86 -15.94
N GLY A 49 -7.64 2.84 -16.66
CA GLY A 49 -6.70 3.00 -17.77
C GLY A 49 -5.25 2.63 -17.43
N GLU A 50 -4.95 2.38 -16.16
CA GLU A 50 -3.65 1.85 -15.73
C GLU A 50 -3.69 0.35 -15.50
N THR A 51 -2.58 -0.32 -15.73
CA THR A 51 -2.32 -1.65 -15.17
C THR A 51 -1.84 -1.50 -13.72
N ALA A 52 -1.85 -2.60 -12.97
CA ALA A 52 -1.29 -2.58 -11.61
C ALA A 52 0.20 -2.20 -11.58
N GLU A 53 0.97 -2.64 -12.58
CA GLU A 53 2.39 -2.30 -12.70
C GLU A 53 2.61 -0.80 -12.98
N GLU A 54 1.83 -0.22 -13.88
CA GLU A 54 1.88 1.23 -14.16
C GLU A 54 1.50 2.04 -12.92
N ALA A 55 0.45 1.60 -12.20
CA ALA A 55 -0.01 2.27 -11.00
C ALA A 55 1.06 2.27 -9.91
N ILE A 56 1.73 1.14 -9.65
CA ILE A 56 2.73 1.09 -8.57
C ILE A 56 3.95 1.94 -8.88
N VAL A 57 4.39 1.99 -10.14
CA VAL A 57 5.51 2.86 -10.53
C VAL A 57 5.14 4.33 -10.32
N ARG A 58 3.93 4.73 -10.68
CA ARG A 58 3.41 6.09 -10.45
C ARG A 58 3.33 6.41 -8.96
N GLU A 59 2.70 5.55 -8.16
CA GLU A 59 2.51 5.79 -6.73
C GLU A 59 3.85 5.89 -5.99
N VAL A 60 4.80 5.01 -6.29
CA VAL A 60 6.14 5.07 -5.69
C VAL A 60 6.81 6.40 -6.03
N PHE A 61 6.72 6.85 -7.26
CA PHE A 61 7.29 8.15 -7.64
C PHE A 61 6.59 9.32 -6.93
N GLU A 62 5.26 9.30 -6.87
CA GLU A 62 4.49 10.36 -6.20
C GLU A 62 4.82 10.47 -4.70
N GLU A 63 4.96 9.33 -4.03
CA GLU A 63 5.18 9.31 -2.58
C GLU A 63 6.66 9.44 -2.17
N THR A 64 7.59 8.93 -2.98
CA THR A 64 9.03 8.92 -2.63
C THR A 64 9.86 9.95 -3.40
N GLY A 65 9.35 10.46 -4.51
CA GLY A 65 10.10 11.31 -5.42
C GLY A 65 11.10 10.55 -6.29
N VAL A 66 11.16 9.23 -6.19
CA VAL A 66 12.13 8.40 -6.90
C VAL A 66 11.40 7.41 -7.83
N LYS A 67 11.79 7.39 -9.10
CA LYS A 67 11.31 6.40 -10.05
C LYS A 67 12.01 5.07 -9.79
N MET A 68 11.21 4.04 -9.53
CA MET A 68 11.72 2.73 -9.12
C MET A 68 11.16 1.63 -10.02
N GLU A 69 11.99 0.65 -10.38
CA GLU A 69 11.56 -0.50 -11.16
C GLU A 69 10.94 -1.58 -10.29
N ILE A 70 10.05 -2.36 -10.88
CA ILE A 70 9.44 -3.52 -10.24
C ILE A 70 10.42 -4.70 -10.31
N ASP A 71 10.60 -5.40 -9.19
CA ASP A 71 11.25 -6.71 -9.16
C ASP A 71 10.23 -7.80 -9.53
N ARG A 72 9.17 -7.94 -8.73
CA ARG A 72 8.13 -8.95 -8.97
C ARG A 72 6.85 -8.67 -8.18
N LEU A 73 5.74 -9.24 -8.64
CA LEU A 73 4.53 -9.33 -7.83
C LEU A 73 4.75 -10.31 -6.68
N GLY A 74 4.50 -9.88 -5.45
CA GLY A 74 4.68 -10.70 -4.25
C GLY A 74 3.37 -11.24 -3.69
N PHE A 75 2.34 -10.41 -3.62
CA PHE A 75 1.08 -10.76 -2.96
C PHE A 75 -0.12 -10.21 -3.70
N VAL A 76 -1.21 -10.98 -3.66
CA VAL A 76 -2.57 -10.51 -3.95
C VAL A 76 -3.35 -10.62 -2.63
N HIS A 77 -3.92 -9.52 -2.19
CA HIS A 77 -4.66 -9.43 -0.93
C HIS A 77 -6.10 -9.06 -1.19
N GLU A 78 -7.02 -9.91 -0.75
CA GLU A 78 -8.44 -9.59 -0.67
C GLU A 78 -8.76 -9.20 0.77
N ASN A 79 -9.46 -8.10 0.95
CA ASN A 79 -9.77 -7.59 2.28
C ASN A 79 -11.20 -7.08 2.33
N TYR A 80 -12.05 -7.74 3.12
CA TYR A 80 -13.37 -7.23 3.49
C TYR A 80 -13.28 -6.60 4.87
N PHE A 81 -13.66 -5.34 4.96
CA PHE A 81 -13.68 -4.60 6.23
C PHE A 81 -14.74 -3.50 6.19
N TYR A 82 -15.07 -2.99 7.37
CA TYR A 82 -15.97 -1.84 7.47
C TYR A 82 -15.17 -0.55 7.57
N GLY A 83 -15.59 0.45 6.79
CA GLY A 83 -14.92 1.75 6.76
C GLY A 83 -15.02 2.47 8.11
N ASP A 84 -13.95 3.12 8.49
CA ASP A 84 -13.81 3.92 9.72
C ASP A 84 -13.52 5.40 9.46
N ASP A 85 -13.34 5.76 8.20
CA ASP A 85 -13.16 7.14 7.76
C ASP A 85 -14.53 7.84 7.60
N PRO A 86 -14.66 9.14 7.88
CA PRO A 86 -15.92 9.87 7.69
C PRO A 86 -16.58 9.70 6.32
N SER A 87 -15.78 9.51 5.26
CA SER A 87 -16.30 9.33 3.89
C SER A 87 -16.90 7.95 3.64
N ASN A 88 -16.57 6.94 4.45
CA ASN A 88 -16.96 5.54 4.23
C ASN A 88 -17.45 4.83 5.49
N LEU A 89 -17.71 5.59 6.56
CA LEU A 89 -18.04 5.05 7.88
C LEU A 89 -19.17 4.02 7.82
N GLY A 90 -18.88 2.81 8.32
CA GLY A 90 -19.85 1.71 8.41
C GLY A 90 -20.18 1.03 7.09
N LYS A 91 -19.65 1.48 5.96
CA LYS A 91 -19.80 0.80 4.68
C LYS A 91 -18.90 -0.41 4.59
N LEU A 92 -19.41 -1.49 4.04
CA LEU A 92 -18.59 -2.66 3.72
C LEU A 92 -17.69 -2.32 2.54
N ILE A 93 -16.40 -2.52 2.72
CA ILE A 93 -15.40 -2.30 1.67
C ILE A 93 -14.82 -3.64 1.26
N TYR A 94 -14.81 -3.91 -0.04
CA TYR A 94 -14.05 -4.99 -0.64
C TYR A 94 -12.84 -4.40 -1.34
N GLU A 95 -11.66 -4.66 -0.82
CA GLU A 95 -10.41 -4.13 -1.34
C GLU A 95 -9.54 -5.25 -1.89
N ILE A 96 -9.13 -5.10 -3.13
CA ILE A 96 -8.14 -5.98 -3.78
C ILE A 96 -6.86 -5.18 -3.92
N SER A 97 -5.76 -5.70 -3.37
CA SER A 97 -4.46 -5.05 -3.43
C SER A 97 -3.40 -5.96 -4.05
N PHE A 98 -2.62 -5.40 -4.96
CA PHE A 98 -1.45 -6.05 -5.55
C PHE A 98 -0.20 -5.46 -4.91
N PHE A 99 0.61 -6.27 -4.24
CA PHE A 99 1.85 -5.84 -3.60
C PHE A 99 3.06 -6.30 -4.40
N PHE A 100 3.87 -5.34 -4.81
CA PHE A 100 5.06 -5.58 -5.62
C PHE A 100 6.33 -5.36 -4.81
N TYR A 101 7.26 -6.31 -4.90
CA TYR A 101 8.64 -6.07 -4.49
C TYR A 101 9.28 -5.13 -5.51
N MET A 102 9.91 -4.07 -5.03
CA MET A 102 10.57 -3.08 -5.87
C MET A 102 12.08 -3.30 -5.89
N LYS A 103 12.72 -2.91 -6.99
CA LYS A 103 14.18 -2.83 -7.10
C LYS A 103 14.64 -1.52 -6.50
N VAL A 104 15.17 -1.58 -5.29
CA VAL A 104 15.56 -0.38 -4.53
C VAL A 104 16.97 0.04 -4.96
N PRO A 105 17.15 1.25 -5.53
CA PRO A 105 18.48 1.76 -5.85
C PRO A 105 19.37 1.86 -4.60
N SER A 106 20.67 1.60 -4.75
CA SER A 106 21.62 1.64 -3.63
C SER A 106 21.74 3.03 -3.00
N ASP A 107 21.53 4.07 -3.81
CA ASP A 107 21.58 5.48 -3.40
C ASP A 107 20.19 6.05 -3.06
N PHE A 108 19.19 5.18 -2.89
CA PHE A 108 17.81 5.59 -2.63
C PHE A 108 17.71 6.48 -1.39
N ALA A 109 17.19 7.68 -1.61
CA ALA A 109 16.86 8.64 -0.56
C ALA A 109 15.50 9.26 -0.88
N PRO A 110 14.43 8.82 -0.19
CA PRO A 110 13.08 9.33 -0.46
C PRO A 110 12.92 10.77 0.06
N ILE A 111 11.95 11.48 -0.50
CA ILE A 111 11.47 12.73 0.12
C ILE A 111 10.87 12.39 1.49
N ASN A 112 10.98 13.34 2.44
CA ASN A 112 10.54 13.06 3.81
C ASN A 112 9.02 13.14 3.99
N GLU A 113 8.34 13.94 3.19
CA GLU A 113 6.92 14.24 3.35
C GLU A 113 6.18 14.28 2.02
N SER A 114 4.94 13.84 2.05
CA SER A 114 3.98 14.01 0.97
C SER A 114 2.62 14.37 1.55
N PHE A 115 1.64 14.65 0.69
CA PHE A 115 0.29 14.98 1.12
C PHE A 115 -0.73 14.10 0.40
N THR A 116 -1.76 13.71 1.12
CA THR A 116 -2.92 13.03 0.54
C THR A 116 -3.78 14.00 -0.28
N GLU A 117 -4.74 13.47 -1.05
CA GLU A 117 -5.68 14.28 -1.82
C GLU A 117 -6.50 15.25 -0.95
N ASP A 118 -6.74 14.91 0.31
CA ASP A 118 -7.43 15.77 1.27
C ASP A 118 -6.49 16.70 2.05
N ASN A 119 -5.24 16.87 1.59
CA ASN A 119 -4.20 17.68 2.21
C ASN A 119 -3.72 17.20 3.60
N SER A 120 -4.01 15.96 3.96
CA SER A 120 -3.39 15.37 5.15
C SER A 120 -1.91 15.12 4.92
N LYS A 121 -1.11 15.49 5.89
CA LYS A 121 0.34 15.28 5.83
C LYS A 121 0.69 13.81 6.04
N GLU A 122 1.40 13.25 5.08
CA GLU A 122 1.99 11.92 5.16
C GLU A 122 3.50 12.02 5.34
N HIS A 123 4.07 11.08 6.07
CA HIS A 123 5.51 10.96 6.24
C HIS A 123 5.96 9.53 5.99
N LEU A 124 7.16 9.40 5.45
CA LEU A 124 7.80 8.12 5.21
C LEU A 124 8.64 7.72 6.41
N LYS A 125 8.63 6.43 6.73
CA LYS A 125 9.38 5.89 7.86
C LYS A 125 9.95 4.51 7.52
N TRP A 126 11.25 4.33 7.75
CA TRP A 126 11.87 3.03 7.74
C TRP A 126 11.54 2.27 9.02
N VAL A 127 11.04 1.06 8.87
CA VAL A 127 10.54 0.25 9.99
C VAL A 127 11.22 -1.11 9.98
N SER A 128 11.79 -1.49 11.13
CA SER A 128 12.28 -2.85 11.33
C SER A 128 11.10 -3.83 11.37
N LEU A 129 11.26 -4.98 10.77
CA LEU A 129 10.26 -6.05 10.82
C LEU A 129 10.02 -6.57 12.26
N ASP A 130 10.95 -6.31 13.18
CA ASP A 130 10.81 -6.68 14.59
C ASP A 130 10.20 -5.58 15.47
N ALA A 131 9.98 -4.39 14.92
CA ALA A 131 9.37 -3.30 15.67
C ALA A 131 7.92 -3.63 16.05
N SER A 132 7.50 -3.20 17.23
CA SER A 132 6.14 -3.44 17.74
C SER A 132 5.07 -2.51 17.17
N ILE A 133 5.46 -1.57 16.31
CA ILE A 133 4.53 -0.63 15.68
C ILE A 133 3.51 -1.34 14.80
N LYS A 134 2.26 -0.94 14.90
CA LYS A 134 1.19 -1.49 14.08
C LYS A 134 1.35 -1.09 12.62
N MET A 135 1.30 -2.07 11.72
CA MET A 135 1.44 -1.84 10.28
C MET A 135 0.42 -2.67 9.48
N TYR A 136 0.03 -2.15 8.34
CA TYR A 136 -0.81 -2.83 7.37
C TYR A 136 -0.12 -2.91 6.00
N PRO A 137 -0.23 -4.04 5.28
CA PRO A 137 -0.93 -5.25 5.72
C PRO A 137 -0.17 -5.98 6.83
N GLU A 138 -0.91 -6.61 7.73
CA GLU A 138 -0.34 -7.28 8.90
C GLU A 138 0.59 -8.44 8.54
N PHE A 139 0.33 -9.14 7.43
CA PHE A 139 1.14 -10.27 6.99
C PHE A 139 2.57 -9.90 6.56
N PHE A 140 2.85 -8.62 6.27
CA PHE A 140 4.19 -8.18 5.89
C PHE A 140 5.25 -8.58 6.91
N ARG A 141 4.92 -8.45 8.17
CA ARG A 141 5.89 -8.74 9.25
C ARG A 141 6.44 -10.15 9.21
N ALA A 142 5.59 -11.14 8.98
CA ALA A 142 6.00 -12.52 8.88
C ALA A 142 6.57 -12.88 7.50
N GLU A 143 5.89 -12.46 6.45
CA GLU A 143 6.23 -12.85 5.08
C GLU A 143 7.52 -12.21 4.57
N LEU A 144 7.83 -10.98 4.97
CA LEU A 144 9.03 -10.30 4.50
C LEU A 144 10.32 -10.81 5.19
N LYS A 145 10.19 -11.52 6.30
CA LYS A 145 11.32 -12.21 6.95
C LYS A 145 11.76 -13.47 6.18
N ASN A 146 10.82 -14.11 5.48
CA ASN A 146 11.04 -15.35 4.74
C ASN A 146 10.46 -15.21 3.33
N GLN A 147 11.07 -14.36 2.52
CA GLN A 147 10.62 -14.09 1.16
C GLN A 147 10.71 -15.33 0.28
N THR A 148 9.72 -15.51 -0.58
CA THR A 148 9.66 -16.59 -1.58
C THR A 148 9.52 -16.01 -2.99
N ASP A 149 9.79 -16.83 -4.00
CA ASP A 149 9.67 -16.42 -5.41
C ASP A 149 8.24 -16.55 -5.95
N THR A 150 7.34 -17.14 -5.17
CA THR A 150 5.95 -17.36 -5.59
C THR A 150 5.06 -16.22 -5.18
N VAL A 151 4.05 -15.92 -5.99
CA VAL A 151 2.97 -15.00 -5.61
C VAL A 151 2.08 -15.69 -4.57
N LYS A 152 1.86 -15.03 -3.44
CA LYS A 152 0.98 -15.54 -2.39
C LYS A 152 -0.33 -14.76 -2.36
N HIS A 153 -1.41 -15.46 -2.06
CA HIS A 153 -2.75 -14.90 -1.92
C HIS A 153 -3.19 -14.93 -0.46
N PHE A 154 -3.60 -13.79 0.05
CA PHE A 154 -4.13 -13.62 1.40
C PHE A 154 -5.56 -13.09 1.35
N LEU A 155 -6.38 -13.58 2.27
CA LEU A 155 -7.74 -13.11 2.47
C LEU A 155 -7.93 -12.69 3.94
N LYS A 156 -8.44 -11.48 4.15
CA LYS A 156 -8.98 -11.03 5.42
C LYS A 156 -10.46 -10.75 5.26
N ASP A 157 -11.28 -11.30 6.11
CA ASP A 157 -12.74 -11.20 6.00
C ASP A 157 -13.35 -10.83 7.35
N GLU A 158 -13.86 -9.62 7.44
CA GLU A 158 -14.52 -9.07 8.62
C GLU A 158 -16.06 -8.98 8.48
N ARG A 159 -16.61 -9.64 7.45
CA ARG A 159 -18.06 -9.66 7.25
C ARG A 159 -18.80 -10.40 8.36
#